data_12beb027ce25c75c0de5474e94cd3a06
#
_entry.id   12beb027ce25c75c0de5474e94cd3a06
#
_cell.length_a   1.000
_cell.length_b   1.000
_cell.length_c   1.000
_cell.angle_alpha   90.00
_cell.angle_beta   90.00
_cell.angle_gamma   90.00
#
_symmetry.space_group_name_H-M   'P 1'
#
loop_
_entity.id
_entity.type
_entity.pdbx_description
1 polymer ?
#
loop_
_entity_poly.entity_id
_entity_poly.type
_entity_poly.pdbx_seq_one_letter_code
_entity_poly.pdbx_strand_id
1 'polypeptide(L)'
;DLASQYLAFVEAEDIAITDAKEDDVLLKRDGKLVRPVRLANGLYKFREGTNIDRVVLDCITSLQNGADLLWIETPTPNVKQIAHMVNQVKDVVPDAKLVYNNSPSFNWTLSFRNQAYEEMLSEGENMTAYDRNNLMDAEYDNTELCFRADQKIKTFQMDSAKEAGIFHHLITLPTYHTTALHMNDLTKGYFGDQGMLAYVKDVQRQEIRKHVSCVKHQRMAGSDLGDDHKTFFAGDKALKAGGVKNTSNQFELKTKAKNIQNKIAEVA
;
A
#
# COMPACT_ATOMS: atom_id res chain seq x y z
N ASP A 1 -8.25 10.25 -22.74
CA ASP A 1 -9.48 9.88 -22.07
C ASP A 1 -9.30 8.47 -21.53
N LEU A 2 -9.96 8.14 -20.43
CA LEU A 2 -9.82 6.85 -19.74
C LEU A 2 -10.21 5.66 -20.64
N ALA A 3 -11.19 5.84 -21.50
CA ALA A 3 -11.62 4.81 -22.43
C ALA A 3 -10.52 4.47 -23.45
N SER A 4 -9.84 5.47 -24.00
CA SER A 4 -8.75 5.25 -24.95
C SER A 4 -7.53 4.59 -24.30
N GLN A 5 -7.20 4.95 -23.06
CA GLN A 5 -6.13 4.31 -22.32
C GLN A 5 -6.48 2.86 -21.99
N TYR A 6 -7.72 2.61 -21.64
CA TYR A 6 -8.21 1.27 -21.36
C TYR A 6 -8.24 0.39 -22.62
N LEU A 7 -8.63 0.95 -23.75
CA LEU A 7 -8.59 0.28 -25.05
C LEU A 7 -7.17 -0.17 -25.41
N ALA A 8 -6.18 0.72 -25.27
CA ALA A 8 -4.79 0.39 -25.52
C ALA A 8 -4.28 -0.76 -24.62
N PHE A 9 -4.69 -0.78 -23.36
CA PHE A 9 -4.38 -1.86 -22.44
C PHE A 9 -5.05 -3.18 -22.86
N VAL A 10 -6.30 -3.13 -23.27
CA VAL A 10 -7.09 -4.29 -23.68
C VAL A 10 -6.52 -4.93 -24.94
N GLU A 11 -6.10 -4.13 -25.91
CA GLU A 11 -5.45 -4.61 -27.14
C GLU A 11 -4.11 -5.30 -26.83
N ALA A 12 -3.33 -4.75 -25.91
CA ALA A 12 -2.06 -5.34 -25.48
C ALA A 12 -2.24 -6.70 -24.77
N GLU A 13 -3.39 -6.92 -24.13
CA GLU A 13 -3.72 -8.18 -23.43
C GLU A 13 -4.52 -9.17 -24.29
N ASP A 14 -4.60 -8.94 -25.60
CA ASP A 14 -5.33 -9.80 -26.55
C ASP A 14 -6.83 -9.96 -26.20
N ILE A 15 -7.46 -8.87 -25.75
CA ILE A 15 -8.87 -8.81 -25.39
C ILE A 15 -9.63 -8.03 -26.47
N ALA A 16 -10.61 -8.66 -27.09
CA ALA A 16 -11.47 -8.00 -28.08
C ALA A 16 -12.66 -7.30 -27.39
N ILE A 17 -12.95 -6.06 -27.83
CA ILE A 17 -14.17 -5.35 -27.42
C ILE A 17 -15.33 -5.91 -28.22
N THR A 18 -16.40 -6.26 -27.54
CA THR A 18 -17.70 -6.59 -28.11
C THR A 18 -18.71 -5.54 -27.69
N ASP A 19 -19.79 -5.43 -28.40
CA ASP A 19 -20.90 -4.47 -28.24
C ASP A 19 -20.88 -3.63 -26.95
N ALA A 20 -20.58 -2.32 -27.09
CA ALA A 20 -20.75 -1.35 -26.02
C ALA A 20 -22.24 -0.99 -25.90
N LYS A 21 -22.83 -1.23 -24.77
CA LYS A 21 -24.11 -0.59 -24.38
C LYS A 21 -23.80 0.74 -23.71
N GLU A 22 -24.76 1.65 -23.68
CA GLU A 22 -24.61 3.04 -23.23
C GLU A 22 -23.87 3.17 -21.87
N ASP A 23 -23.98 2.16 -21.00
CA ASP A 23 -23.38 2.19 -19.65
C ASP A 23 -22.35 1.08 -19.39
N ASP A 24 -22.10 0.16 -20.33
CA ASP A 24 -21.19 -0.96 -20.15
C ASP A 24 -20.30 -1.18 -21.39
N VAL A 25 -19.01 -1.21 -21.18
CA VAL A 25 -18.08 -1.77 -22.17
C VAL A 25 -17.89 -3.25 -21.85
N LEU A 26 -18.37 -4.11 -22.72
CA LEU A 26 -18.21 -5.56 -22.60
C LEU A 26 -17.01 -6.02 -23.42
N LEU A 27 -16.16 -6.79 -22.81
CA LEU A 27 -15.00 -7.40 -23.46
C LEU A 27 -15.21 -8.89 -23.62
N LYS A 28 -14.56 -9.48 -24.62
CA LYS A 28 -14.54 -10.92 -24.80
C LYS A 28 -13.13 -11.46 -24.55
N ARG A 29 -12.98 -12.31 -23.54
CA ARG A 29 -11.76 -13.03 -23.23
C ARG A 29 -12.05 -14.53 -23.27
N ASP A 30 -11.27 -15.28 -24.03
CA ASP A 30 -11.45 -16.73 -24.20
C ASP A 30 -12.89 -17.13 -24.62
N GLY A 31 -13.49 -16.33 -25.49
CA GLY A 31 -14.87 -16.55 -25.94
C GLY A 31 -15.96 -16.15 -24.93
N LYS A 32 -15.61 -15.75 -23.72
CA LYS A 32 -16.55 -15.32 -22.67
C LYS A 32 -16.61 -13.80 -22.57
N LEU A 33 -17.81 -13.27 -22.41
CA LEU A 33 -17.99 -11.86 -22.10
C LEU A 33 -17.49 -11.59 -20.68
N VAL A 34 -16.65 -10.56 -20.54
CA VAL A 34 -16.13 -10.10 -19.27
C VAL A 34 -16.38 -8.61 -19.12
N ARG A 35 -16.70 -8.19 -17.92
CA ARG A 35 -16.84 -6.79 -17.60
C ARG A 35 -15.44 -6.17 -17.47
N PRO A 36 -15.12 -5.15 -18.28
CA PRO A 36 -13.78 -4.56 -18.29
C PRO A 36 -13.47 -3.72 -17.06
N VAL A 37 -14.50 -3.09 -16.49
CA VAL A 37 -14.38 -2.21 -15.34
C VAL A 37 -14.98 -2.89 -14.12
N ARG A 38 -14.20 -2.90 -13.03
CA ARG A 38 -14.68 -3.34 -11.72
C ARG A 38 -15.23 -2.15 -10.95
N LEU A 39 -16.45 -2.28 -10.49
CA LEU A 39 -17.07 -1.28 -9.63
C LEU A 39 -16.77 -1.60 -8.17
N ALA A 40 -15.89 -0.80 -7.56
CA ALA A 40 -15.70 -0.80 -6.13
C ALA A 40 -16.68 0.19 -5.51
N ASN A 41 -17.58 -0.26 -4.67
CA ASN A 41 -18.51 0.61 -3.99
C ASN A 41 -18.06 0.88 -2.56
N GLY A 42 -18.27 2.09 -2.13
CA GLY A 42 -18.21 2.70 -0.82
C GLY A 42 -17.36 2.07 0.26
N LEU A 43 -17.12 2.83 1.31
CA LEU A 43 -16.53 2.34 2.54
C LEU A 43 -17.64 2.03 3.54
N TYR A 44 -17.91 0.76 3.75
CA TYR A 44 -18.89 0.29 4.73
C TYR A 44 -18.19 0.09 6.06
N LYS A 45 -18.55 0.92 7.03
CA LYS A 45 -17.89 0.99 8.32
C LYS A 45 -18.86 0.65 9.44
N PHE A 46 -18.56 -0.42 10.14
CA PHE A 46 -19.18 -0.70 11.43
C PHE A 46 -18.52 0.17 12.51
N ARG A 47 -19.29 1.03 13.14
CA ARG A 47 -18.84 1.93 14.21
C ARG A 47 -19.56 1.60 15.51
N GLU A 48 -18.94 1.96 16.63
CA GLU A 48 -19.61 1.89 17.93
C GLU A 48 -20.95 2.65 17.88
N GLY A 49 -22.00 2.01 18.39
CA GLY A 49 -23.36 2.54 18.31
C GLY A 49 -24.05 2.37 16.95
N THR A 50 -23.38 1.82 15.95
CA THR A 50 -24.01 1.47 14.67
C THR A 50 -24.59 0.07 14.76
N ASN A 51 -25.82 -0.11 14.24
CA ASN A 51 -26.39 -1.45 14.09
C ASN A 51 -25.65 -2.21 12.98
N ILE A 52 -24.98 -3.31 13.34
CA ILE A 52 -24.22 -4.14 12.41
C ILE A 52 -25.14 -4.67 11.30
N ASP A 53 -26.36 -5.05 11.62
CA ASP A 53 -27.31 -5.59 10.64
C ASP A 53 -27.59 -4.58 9.52
N ARG A 54 -27.63 -3.29 9.86
CA ARG A 54 -27.79 -2.23 8.87
C ARG A 54 -26.58 -2.14 7.94
N VAL A 55 -25.35 -2.21 8.48
CA VAL A 55 -24.13 -2.18 7.68
C VAL A 55 -24.04 -3.40 6.76
N VAL A 56 -24.38 -4.57 7.29
CA VAL A 56 -24.45 -5.82 6.51
C VAL A 56 -25.49 -5.72 5.40
N LEU A 57 -26.68 -5.19 5.70
CA LEU A 57 -27.74 -4.99 4.71
C LEU A 57 -27.30 -4.03 3.60
N ASP A 58 -26.64 -2.94 3.94
CA ASP A 58 -26.11 -1.99 2.96
C ASP A 58 -25.03 -2.64 2.06
N CYS A 59 -24.16 -3.49 2.63
CA CYS A 59 -23.19 -4.30 1.88
C CYS A 59 -23.90 -5.24 0.89
N ILE A 60 -24.87 -6.02 1.36
CA ILE A 60 -25.63 -6.96 0.54
C ILE A 60 -26.37 -6.22 -0.57
N THR A 61 -27.03 -5.12 -0.24
CA THR A 61 -27.77 -4.31 -1.21
C THR A 61 -26.83 -3.80 -2.32
N SER A 62 -25.66 -3.32 -1.97
CA SER A 62 -24.68 -2.85 -2.97
C SER A 62 -24.21 -3.96 -3.90
N LEU A 63 -23.89 -5.13 -3.36
CA LEU A 63 -23.47 -6.29 -4.16
C LEU A 63 -24.58 -6.75 -5.10
N GLN A 64 -25.81 -6.83 -4.62
CA GLN A 64 -26.98 -7.22 -5.43
C GLN A 64 -27.32 -6.19 -6.52
N ASN A 65 -26.96 -4.93 -6.32
CA ASN A 65 -27.12 -3.85 -7.30
C ASN A 65 -25.89 -3.64 -8.22
N GLY A 66 -24.96 -4.58 -8.24
CA GLY A 66 -23.91 -4.65 -9.25
C GLY A 66 -22.54 -4.14 -8.83
N ALA A 67 -22.29 -3.91 -7.55
CA ALA A 67 -20.92 -3.70 -7.08
C ALA A 67 -20.10 -4.99 -7.27
N ASP A 68 -18.92 -4.89 -7.82
CA ASP A 68 -18.01 -6.03 -8.01
C ASP A 68 -17.22 -6.36 -6.75
N LEU A 69 -16.99 -5.37 -5.90
CA LEU A 69 -16.33 -5.52 -4.61
C LEU A 69 -16.76 -4.40 -3.65
N LEU A 70 -16.64 -4.66 -2.37
CA LEU A 70 -16.90 -3.68 -1.32
C LEU A 70 -15.63 -3.42 -0.52
N TRP A 71 -15.47 -2.17 -0.13
CA TRP A 71 -14.44 -1.73 0.78
C TRP A 71 -15.04 -1.60 2.17
N ILE A 72 -14.55 -2.39 3.12
CA ILE A 72 -15.09 -2.46 4.48
C ILE A 72 -14.07 -2.00 5.53
N GLU A 73 -14.56 -1.57 6.66
CA GLU A 73 -13.78 -1.19 7.83
C GLU A 73 -14.56 -1.51 9.10
N THR A 74 -13.89 -2.04 10.11
CA THR A 74 -14.44 -2.26 11.46
C THR A 74 -14.05 -1.11 12.40
N PRO A 75 -14.64 -0.98 13.60
CA PRO A 75 -14.30 0.07 14.55
C PRO A 75 -12.83 0.03 14.98
N THR A 76 -12.29 -1.17 15.11
CA THR A 76 -10.90 -1.45 15.44
C THR A 76 -10.36 -2.55 14.53
N PRO A 77 -9.04 -2.63 14.30
CA PRO A 77 -8.45 -3.70 13.50
C PRO A 77 -8.45 -5.02 14.29
N ASN A 78 -9.59 -5.67 14.35
CA ASN A 78 -9.81 -6.93 15.05
C ASN A 78 -10.33 -8.00 14.10
N VAL A 79 -9.55 -9.07 13.91
CA VAL A 79 -9.84 -10.14 12.95
C VAL A 79 -11.18 -10.81 13.22
N LYS A 80 -11.55 -11.01 14.50
CA LYS A 80 -12.84 -11.61 14.86
C LYS A 80 -14.02 -10.73 14.49
N GLN A 81 -13.90 -9.40 14.66
CA GLN A 81 -14.93 -8.45 14.23
C GLN A 81 -15.07 -8.44 12.70
N ILE A 82 -13.94 -8.49 11.99
CA ILE A 82 -13.93 -8.57 10.53
C ILE A 82 -14.61 -9.85 10.08
N ALA A 83 -14.23 -10.99 10.62
CA ALA A 83 -14.80 -12.28 10.28
C ALA A 83 -16.32 -12.32 10.55
N HIS A 84 -16.77 -11.79 11.68
CA HIS A 84 -18.18 -11.70 12.02
C HIS A 84 -18.97 -10.91 10.98
N MET A 85 -18.49 -9.73 10.58
CA MET A 85 -19.15 -8.90 9.57
C MET A 85 -19.13 -9.57 8.19
N VAL A 86 -17.99 -10.11 7.79
CA VAL A 86 -17.80 -10.74 6.47
C VAL A 86 -18.67 -11.99 6.33
N ASN A 87 -18.74 -12.83 7.36
CA ASN A 87 -19.53 -14.05 7.32
C ASN A 87 -21.02 -13.74 7.12
N GLN A 88 -21.57 -12.74 7.82
CA GLN A 88 -22.96 -12.32 7.62
C GLN A 88 -23.25 -11.85 6.18
N VAL A 89 -22.30 -11.15 5.54
CA VAL A 89 -22.43 -10.77 4.12
C VAL A 89 -22.39 -12.00 3.22
N LYS A 90 -21.43 -12.91 3.47
CA LYS A 90 -21.24 -14.12 2.66
C LYS A 90 -22.32 -15.18 2.84
N ASP A 91 -23.02 -15.18 3.96
CA ASP A 91 -24.20 -16.04 4.15
C ASP A 91 -25.29 -15.73 3.13
N VAL A 92 -25.38 -14.50 2.64
CA VAL A 92 -26.35 -14.05 1.64
C VAL A 92 -25.74 -13.95 0.23
N VAL A 93 -24.50 -13.51 0.13
CA VAL A 93 -23.75 -13.36 -1.12
C VAL A 93 -22.43 -14.14 -1.01
N PRO A 94 -22.43 -15.46 -1.23
CA PRO A 94 -21.28 -16.33 -0.99
C PRO A 94 -19.99 -15.89 -1.72
N ASP A 95 -20.14 -15.39 -2.93
CA ASP A 95 -19.03 -14.94 -3.79
C ASP A 95 -18.62 -13.48 -3.55
N ALA A 96 -19.10 -12.84 -2.48
CA ALA A 96 -18.80 -11.47 -2.13
C ALA A 96 -17.28 -11.24 -2.07
N LYS A 97 -16.80 -10.25 -2.83
CA LYS A 97 -15.41 -9.80 -2.81
C LYS A 97 -15.30 -8.57 -1.92
N LEU A 98 -14.55 -8.72 -0.87
CA LEU A 98 -14.39 -7.70 0.16
C LEU A 98 -12.93 -7.29 0.28
N VAL A 99 -12.71 -5.99 0.43
CA VAL A 99 -11.40 -5.36 0.63
C VAL A 99 -11.41 -4.69 1.99
N TYR A 100 -10.39 -4.90 2.78
CA TYR A 100 -10.31 -4.30 4.10
C TYR A 100 -9.44 -3.03 4.10
N ASN A 101 -9.94 -1.99 4.76
CA ASN A 101 -9.22 -0.74 4.97
C ASN A 101 -8.33 -0.83 6.21
N ASN A 102 -7.02 -0.96 5.99
CA ASN A 102 -6.02 -0.76 7.04
C ASN A 102 -5.86 0.74 7.31
N SER A 103 -6.89 1.32 7.96
CA SER A 103 -6.96 2.76 8.16
C SER A 103 -5.83 3.29 9.05
N PRO A 104 -5.14 4.36 8.65
CA PRO A 104 -4.21 5.06 9.53
C PRO A 104 -4.92 5.86 10.64
N SER A 105 -6.25 5.95 10.60
CA SER A 105 -7.05 6.52 11.69
C SER A 105 -7.13 5.60 12.90
N PHE A 106 -6.84 4.32 12.75
CA PHE A 106 -6.70 3.43 13.90
C PHE A 106 -5.40 3.72 14.65
N ASN A 107 -5.48 3.76 15.95
CA ASN A 107 -4.29 3.58 16.76
C ASN A 107 -3.97 2.07 16.82
N TRP A 108 -3.17 1.60 15.86
CA TRP A 108 -2.80 0.19 15.73
C TRP A 108 -2.13 -0.34 16.99
N THR A 109 -1.20 0.42 17.55
CA THR A 109 -0.49 0.06 18.77
C THR A 109 -1.46 -0.16 19.93
N LEU A 110 -2.32 0.82 20.20
CA LEU A 110 -3.31 0.72 21.29
C LEU A 110 -4.26 -0.46 21.05
N SER A 111 -4.77 -0.61 19.83
CA SER A 111 -5.75 -1.67 19.51
C SER A 111 -5.19 -3.06 19.75
N PHE A 112 -3.95 -3.31 19.35
CA PHE A 112 -3.35 -4.64 19.50
C PHE A 112 -2.75 -4.86 20.89
N ARG A 113 -2.27 -3.82 21.56
CA ARG A 113 -1.87 -3.92 22.96
C ARG A 113 -3.08 -4.18 23.87
N ASN A 114 -4.24 -3.56 23.61
CA ASN A 114 -5.47 -3.91 24.30
C ASN A 114 -5.84 -5.39 24.10
N GLN A 115 -5.78 -5.89 22.88
CA GLN A 115 -6.08 -7.30 22.59
C GLN A 115 -5.11 -8.23 23.32
N ALA A 116 -3.81 -7.94 23.31
CA ALA A 116 -2.80 -8.70 24.02
C ALA A 116 -3.01 -8.64 25.55
N TYR A 117 -3.34 -7.46 26.07
CA TYR A 117 -3.64 -7.26 27.50
C TYR A 117 -4.82 -8.15 27.96
N GLU A 118 -5.94 -8.11 27.22
CA GLU A 118 -7.12 -8.92 27.58
C GLU A 118 -6.85 -10.44 27.46
N GLU A 119 -6.04 -10.86 26.50
CA GLU A 119 -5.60 -12.25 26.39
C GLU A 119 -4.75 -12.67 27.57
N MET A 120 -3.69 -11.92 27.91
CA MET A 120 -2.82 -12.20 29.05
C MET A 120 -3.60 -12.25 30.36
N LEU A 121 -4.54 -11.31 30.53
CA LEU A 121 -5.44 -11.32 31.68
C LEU A 121 -6.30 -12.60 31.74
N SER A 122 -6.83 -13.04 30.59
CA SER A 122 -7.63 -14.27 30.50
C SER A 122 -6.81 -15.55 30.73
N GLU A 123 -5.51 -15.52 30.45
CA GLU A 123 -4.55 -16.58 30.71
C GLU A 123 -4.08 -16.64 32.18
N GLY A 124 -4.52 -15.68 33.01
CA GLY A 124 -4.17 -15.58 34.43
C GLY A 124 -2.86 -14.85 34.69
N GLU A 125 -2.33 -14.14 33.72
CA GLU A 125 -1.16 -13.28 33.89
C GLU A 125 -1.46 -12.10 34.84
N ASN A 126 -0.47 -11.71 35.61
CA ASN A 126 -0.63 -10.60 36.55
C ASN A 126 -0.51 -9.25 35.84
N MET A 127 -1.60 -8.82 35.22
CA MET A 127 -1.68 -7.52 34.55
C MET A 127 -2.08 -6.44 35.54
N THR A 128 -1.35 -5.33 35.55
CA THR A 128 -1.49 -4.26 36.53
C THR A 128 -2.28 -3.05 35.97
N ALA A 129 -2.69 -2.16 36.86
CA ALA A 129 -3.27 -0.87 36.47
C ALA A 129 -2.25 0.00 35.70
N TYR A 130 -0.96 -0.15 35.99
CA TYR A 130 0.10 0.52 35.23
C TYR A 130 0.08 0.06 33.78
N ASP A 131 0.07 -1.23 33.52
CA ASP A 131 0.00 -1.78 32.17
C ASP A 131 -1.19 -1.22 31.40
N ARG A 132 -2.39 -1.27 32.01
CA ARG A 132 -3.62 -0.77 31.36
C ARG A 132 -3.58 0.73 31.04
N ASN A 133 -3.00 1.54 31.92
CA ASN A 133 -2.95 2.99 31.74
C ASN A 133 -1.90 3.45 30.73
N ASN A 134 -0.91 2.62 30.43
CA ASN A 134 0.24 2.98 29.59
C ASN A 134 0.25 2.30 28.21
N LEU A 135 -0.82 1.61 27.81
CA LEU A 135 -0.88 0.91 26.51
C LEU A 135 -0.65 1.82 25.29
N MET A 136 -0.95 3.11 25.40
CA MET A 136 -0.69 4.10 24.34
C MET A 136 0.72 4.68 24.37
N ASP A 137 1.42 4.54 25.49
CA ASP A 137 2.74 5.14 25.66
C ASP A 137 3.76 4.45 24.74
N ALA A 138 4.50 5.24 23.98
CA ALA A 138 5.57 4.75 23.11
C ALA A 138 6.73 4.13 23.92
N GLU A 139 6.95 4.62 25.13
CA GLU A 139 8.00 4.17 26.05
C GLU A 139 7.53 3.04 26.98
N TYR A 140 6.31 2.53 26.80
CA TYR A 140 5.80 1.41 27.58
C TYR A 140 6.65 0.15 27.41
N ASP A 141 7.08 -0.43 28.51
CA ASP A 141 8.18 -1.39 28.59
C ASP A 141 7.78 -2.84 28.91
N ASN A 142 6.49 -3.16 29.02
CA ASN A 142 6.10 -4.58 29.14
C ASN A 142 6.43 -5.32 27.83
N THR A 143 7.60 -5.93 27.81
CA THR A 143 8.16 -6.55 26.60
C THR A 143 7.32 -7.70 26.07
N GLU A 144 6.72 -8.52 26.96
CA GLU A 144 5.88 -9.66 26.54
C GLU A 144 4.58 -9.16 25.90
N LEU A 145 3.89 -8.21 26.52
CA LEU A 145 2.67 -7.63 25.96
C LEU A 145 2.92 -6.95 24.61
N CYS A 146 3.98 -6.12 24.56
CA CYS A 146 4.36 -5.45 23.32
C CYS A 146 4.74 -6.46 22.23
N PHE A 147 5.48 -7.51 22.57
CA PHE A 147 5.83 -8.56 21.61
C PHE A 147 4.59 -9.26 21.07
N ARG A 148 3.64 -9.66 21.91
CA ARG A 148 2.38 -10.29 21.49
C ARG A 148 1.58 -9.36 20.59
N ALA A 149 1.46 -8.09 20.93
CA ALA A 149 0.79 -7.08 20.13
C ALA A 149 1.44 -6.94 18.74
N ASP A 150 2.76 -6.83 18.68
CA ASP A 150 3.52 -6.69 17.44
C ASP A 150 3.41 -7.94 16.56
N GLN A 151 3.40 -9.15 17.13
CA GLN A 151 3.15 -10.37 16.37
C GLN A 151 1.76 -10.37 15.73
N LYS A 152 0.72 -9.93 16.47
CA LYS A 152 -0.64 -9.81 15.92
C LYS A 152 -0.72 -8.78 14.79
N ILE A 153 -0.05 -7.63 14.93
CA ILE A 153 0.03 -6.63 13.84
C ILE A 153 0.72 -7.25 12.63
N LYS A 154 1.83 -7.94 12.83
CA LYS A 154 2.62 -8.59 11.78
C LYS A 154 1.82 -9.64 11.00
N THR A 155 0.98 -10.41 11.68
CA THR A 155 0.19 -11.50 11.06
C THR A 155 -1.20 -11.08 10.61
N PHE A 156 -1.61 -9.85 10.90
CA PHE A 156 -2.98 -9.35 10.73
C PHE A 156 -3.61 -9.66 9.36
N GLN A 157 -2.87 -9.40 8.27
CA GLN A 157 -3.38 -9.67 6.92
C GLN A 157 -3.56 -11.17 6.67
N MET A 158 -2.61 -11.97 7.16
CA MET A 158 -2.68 -13.43 7.03
C MET A 158 -3.83 -14.02 7.84
N ASP A 159 -4.04 -13.52 9.04
CA ASP A 159 -5.11 -13.98 9.91
C ASP A 159 -6.48 -13.54 9.38
N SER A 160 -6.58 -12.33 8.84
CA SER A 160 -7.78 -11.86 8.14
C SER A 160 -8.10 -12.69 6.90
N ALA A 161 -7.07 -13.13 6.17
CA ALA A 161 -7.27 -14.03 5.03
C ALA A 161 -7.78 -15.41 5.46
N LYS A 162 -7.23 -15.96 6.54
CA LYS A 162 -7.62 -17.29 7.05
C LYS A 162 -9.01 -17.30 7.68
N GLU A 163 -9.31 -16.31 8.53
CA GLU A 163 -10.52 -16.31 9.35
C GLU A 163 -11.72 -15.64 8.65
N ALA A 164 -11.46 -14.62 7.84
CA ALA A 164 -12.51 -13.83 7.17
C ALA A 164 -12.49 -13.97 5.63
N GLY A 165 -11.47 -14.59 5.05
CA GLY A 165 -11.32 -14.67 3.59
C GLY A 165 -11.08 -13.30 2.95
N ILE A 166 -10.43 -12.38 3.66
CA ILE A 166 -10.00 -11.08 3.14
C ILE A 166 -8.58 -11.21 2.60
N PHE A 167 -8.44 -11.19 1.28
CA PHE A 167 -7.14 -11.30 0.59
C PHE A 167 -6.64 -9.98 0.06
N HIS A 168 -7.44 -8.92 0.11
CA HIS A 168 -7.08 -7.61 -0.40
C HIS A 168 -7.19 -6.58 0.72
N HIS A 169 -6.06 -5.94 0.99
CA HIS A 169 -5.93 -4.92 2.02
C HIS A 169 -5.45 -3.62 1.39
N LEU A 170 -6.03 -2.50 1.83
CA LEU A 170 -5.61 -1.16 1.43
C LEU A 170 -5.12 -0.40 2.65
N ILE A 171 -3.96 0.24 2.54
CA ILE A 171 -3.53 1.25 3.50
C ILE A 171 -3.88 2.60 2.86
N THR A 172 -4.78 3.34 3.47
CA THR A 172 -5.12 4.67 3.00
C THR A 172 -4.06 5.68 3.41
N LEU A 173 -3.77 6.65 2.53
CA LEU A 173 -2.84 7.76 2.77
C LEU A 173 -1.40 7.37 3.18
N PRO A 174 -0.81 6.24 2.74
CA PRO A 174 0.52 5.86 3.20
C PRO A 174 1.58 6.88 2.75
N THR A 175 1.46 7.38 1.53
CA THR A 175 2.37 8.40 0.97
C THR A 175 2.27 9.71 1.74
N TYR A 176 1.05 10.14 2.12
CA TYR A 176 0.86 11.34 2.92
C TYR A 176 1.58 11.24 4.26
N HIS A 177 1.35 10.17 5.02
CA HIS A 177 1.96 10.01 6.35
C HIS A 177 3.47 9.86 6.29
N THR A 178 4.00 9.07 5.36
CA THR A 178 5.45 8.91 5.19
C THR A 178 6.11 10.22 4.75
N THR A 179 5.49 10.94 3.83
CA THR A 179 6.00 12.25 3.38
C THR A 179 5.96 13.27 4.51
N ALA A 180 4.86 13.37 5.25
CA ALA A 180 4.72 14.32 6.35
C ALA A 180 5.77 14.06 7.44
N LEU A 181 5.99 12.79 7.82
CA LEU A 181 6.99 12.41 8.81
C LEU A 181 8.40 12.82 8.36
N HIS A 182 8.80 12.39 7.17
CA HIS A 182 10.16 12.70 6.67
C HIS A 182 10.38 14.18 6.40
N MET A 183 9.35 14.90 5.93
CA MET A 183 9.43 16.34 5.74
C MET A 183 9.55 17.10 7.07
N ASN A 184 8.87 16.63 8.13
CA ASN A 184 9.06 17.19 9.48
C ASN A 184 10.51 17.07 9.94
N ASP A 185 11.12 15.89 9.78
CA ASP A 185 12.49 15.64 10.22
C ASP A 185 13.52 16.42 9.37
N LEU A 186 13.32 16.41 8.05
CA LEU A 186 14.15 17.20 7.13
C LEU A 186 14.08 18.69 7.45
N THR A 187 12.88 19.23 7.69
CA THR A 187 12.68 20.64 7.98
C THR A 187 13.37 21.05 9.29
N LYS A 188 13.24 20.23 10.33
CA LYS A 188 13.92 20.48 11.61
C LYS A 188 15.45 20.48 11.47
N GLY A 189 16.00 19.52 10.73
CA GLY A 189 17.43 19.46 10.49
C GLY A 189 17.95 20.57 9.57
N TYR A 190 17.20 20.86 8.48
CA TYR A 190 17.61 21.84 7.47
C TYR A 190 17.62 23.28 8.00
N PHE A 191 16.57 23.68 8.70
CA PHE A 191 16.46 25.00 9.31
C PHE A 191 17.10 25.11 10.70
N GLY A 192 17.56 23.99 11.26
CA GLY A 192 18.37 23.94 12.47
C GLY A 192 19.84 24.20 12.16
N ASP A 193 20.70 23.35 12.65
CA ASP A 193 22.16 23.47 12.56
C ASP A 193 22.81 22.65 11.41
N GLN A 194 22.05 21.80 10.72
CA GLN A 194 22.60 20.86 9.73
C GLN A 194 22.51 21.35 8.28
N GLY A 195 21.58 22.28 7.94
CA GLY A 195 21.42 22.77 6.57
C GLY A 195 21.27 21.65 5.54
N MET A 196 21.96 21.75 4.42
CA MET A 196 21.96 20.70 3.37
C MET A 196 22.44 19.34 3.82
N LEU A 197 23.21 19.26 4.92
CA LEU A 197 23.66 17.97 5.45
C LEU A 197 22.48 17.11 5.92
N ALA A 198 21.42 17.71 6.47
CA ALA A 198 20.20 17.01 6.84
C ALA A 198 19.63 16.26 5.62
N TYR A 199 19.42 16.96 4.50
CA TYR A 199 18.94 16.32 3.27
C TYR A 199 19.87 15.21 2.77
N VAL A 200 21.16 15.49 2.73
CA VAL A 200 22.15 14.51 2.21
C VAL A 200 22.21 13.27 3.09
N LYS A 201 22.18 13.45 4.41
CA LYS A 201 22.34 12.36 5.39
C LYS A 201 21.06 11.52 5.50
N ASP A 202 19.92 12.19 5.63
CA ASP A 202 18.67 11.55 6.01
C ASP A 202 17.83 11.12 4.81
N VAL A 203 18.06 11.72 3.64
CA VAL A 203 17.39 11.37 2.39
C VAL A 203 18.35 10.74 1.39
N GLN A 204 19.24 11.53 0.77
CA GLN A 204 20.01 11.08 -0.39
C GLN A 204 20.91 9.87 -0.09
N ARG A 205 21.63 9.87 1.04
CA ARG A 205 22.46 8.73 1.44
C ARG A 205 21.63 7.49 1.76
N GLN A 206 20.39 7.67 2.28
CA GLN A 206 19.50 6.54 2.54
C GLN A 206 18.95 5.95 1.24
N GLU A 207 18.58 6.79 0.28
CA GLU A 207 18.14 6.34 -1.05
C GLU A 207 19.25 5.52 -1.73
N ILE A 208 20.50 5.99 -1.67
CA ILE A 208 21.64 5.26 -2.22
C ILE A 208 21.84 3.92 -1.52
N ARG A 209 21.84 3.89 -0.18
CA ARG A 209 22.05 2.66 0.60
C ARG A 209 20.95 1.63 0.39
N LYS A 210 19.71 2.09 0.26
CA LYS A 210 18.52 1.24 0.08
C LYS A 210 18.21 0.94 -1.38
N HIS A 211 19.05 1.42 -2.31
CA HIS A 211 18.86 1.27 -3.75
C HIS A 211 17.51 1.79 -4.25
N VAL A 212 17.04 2.91 -3.68
CA VAL A 212 15.80 3.54 -4.10
C VAL A 212 16.02 4.28 -5.42
N SER A 213 15.18 3.96 -6.41
CA SER A 213 15.36 4.46 -7.78
C SER A 213 15.17 5.98 -7.92
N CYS A 214 14.43 6.61 -7.01
CA CYS A 214 14.17 8.05 -7.04
C CYS A 214 15.42 8.93 -6.83
N VAL A 215 16.53 8.37 -6.37
CA VAL A 215 17.83 9.06 -6.40
C VAL A 215 18.20 9.51 -7.83
N LYS A 216 17.69 8.82 -8.85
CA LYS A 216 17.79 9.16 -10.28
C LYS A 216 16.47 9.79 -10.79
N HIS A 217 15.93 10.76 -10.06
CA HIS A 217 14.61 11.34 -10.32
C HIS A 217 14.43 11.88 -11.74
N GLN A 218 15.46 12.43 -12.36
CA GLN A 218 15.40 12.91 -13.76
C GLN A 218 15.07 11.76 -14.71
N ARG A 219 15.73 10.61 -14.53
CA ARG A 219 15.49 9.41 -15.33
C ARG A 219 14.09 8.85 -15.08
N MET A 220 13.65 8.80 -13.82
CA MET A 220 12.29 8.42 -13.49
C MET A 220 11.24 9.33 -14.13
N ALA A 221 11.54 10.63 -14.24
CA ALA A 221 10.67 11.61 -14.89
C ALA A 221 10.74 11.57 -16.43
N GLY A 222 11.45 10.60 -17.00
CA GLY A 222 11.52 10.41 -18.45
C GLY A 222 12.53 11.30 -19.17
N SER A 223 13.60 11.78 -18.48
CA SER A 223 14.64 12.61 -19.11
C SER A 223 15.28 11.91 -20.30
N ASP A 224 15.51 10.59 -20.21
CA ASP A 224 16.11 9.79 -21.29
C ASP A 224 15.21 9.82 -22.53
N LEU A 225 13.90 9.59 -22.35
CA LEU A 225 12.92 9.67 -23.44
C LEU A 225 12.88 11.06 -24.07
N GLY A 226 12.90 12.11 -23.24
CA GLY A 226 12.95 13.49 -23.72
C GLY A 226 14.22 13.82 -24.49
N ASP A 227 15.36 13.31 -24.04
CA ASP A 227 16.66 13.48 -24.72
C ASP A 227 16.74 12.69 -26.05
N ASP A 228 16.20 11.49 -26.09
CA ASP A 228 16.09 10.69 -27.31
C ASP A 228 15.19 11.37 -28.35
N HIS A 229 14.04 11.91 -27.90
CA HIS A 229 13.15 12.65 -28.78
C HIS A 229 13.81 13.92 -29.35
N LYS A 230 14.53 14.69 -28.52
CA LYS A 230 15.28 15.86 -28.99
C LYS A 230 16.39 15.47 -29.98
N THR A 231 17.08 14.35 -29.70
CA THR A 231 18.13 13.83 -30.57
C THR A 231 17.59 13.41 -31.91
N PHE A 232 16.41 12.80 -31.94
CA PHE A 232 15.73 12.39 -33.18
C PHE A 232 15.48 13.59 -34.11
N PHE A 233 15.04 14.74 -33.56
CA PHE A 233 14.72 15.93 -34.38
C PHE A 233 15.91 16.84 -34.62
N ALA A 234 16.83 17.00 -33.68
CA ALA A 234 17.92 17.98 -33.73
C ALA A 234 19.31 17.35 -33.86
N GLY A 235 19.40 16.04 -33.96
CA GLY A 235 20.65 15.29 -34.04
C GLY A 235 21.52 15.39 -32.78
N ASP A 236 22.78 15.01 -32.87
CA ASP A 236 23.71 14.93 -31.74
C ASP A 236 24.04 16.28 -31.07
N LYS A 237 23.67 17.38 -31.71
CA LYS A 237 23.81 18.74 -31.15
C LYS A 237 22.68 19.12 -30.19
N ALA A 238 21.67 18.28 -30.03
CA ALA A 238 20.57 18.51 -29.10
C ALA A 238 21.08 18.68 -27.66
N LEU A 239 20.53 19.68 -26.94
CA LEU A 239 20.81 19.86 -25.51
C LEU A 239 20.10 18.77 -24.74
N LYS A 240 20.86 17.90 -24.09
CA LYS A 240 20.39 16.74 -23.33
C LYS A 240 20.34 17.04 -21.84
N ALA A 241 19.24 16.74 -21.19
CA ALA A 241 19.06 16.88 -19.74
C ALA A 241 19.82 15.76 -18.99
N GLY A 242 19.84 14.55 -19.54
CA GLY A 242 20.44 13.35 -18.97
C GLY A 242 21.83 12.99 -19.54
N GLY A 243 22.51 13.90 -20.28
CA GLY A 243 23.79 13.61 -20.91
C GLY A 243 24.92 13.25 -19.92
N VAL A 244 25.93 12.53 -20.43
CA VAL A 244 27.08 12.03 -19.63
C VAL A 244 27.83 13.12 -18.84
N LYS A 245 27.79 14.36 -19.33
CA LYS A 245 28.41 15.52 -18.66
C LYS A 245 27.50 16.15 -17.59
N ASN A 246 26.25 15.67 -17.47
CA ASN A 246 25.28 16.12 -16.48
C ASN A 246 25.29 15.23 -15.23
N THR A 247 24.33 15.42 -14.35
CA THR A 247 24.24 14.76 -13.04
C THR A 247 23.82 13.29 -13.09
N SER A 248 23.30 12.78 -14.22
CA SER A 248 22.73 11.44 -14.33
C SER A 248 23.68 10.29 -13.95
N ASN A 249 24.99 10.46 -14.24
CA ASN A 249 25.99 9.42 -13.94
C ASN A 249 26.57 9.52 -12.52
N GLN A 250 26.26 10.58 -11.76
CA GLN A 250 26.80 10.75 -10.40
C GLN A 250 26.27 9.70 -9.42
N PHE A 251 25.13 9.11 -9.71
CA PHE A 251 24.49 8.05 -8.89
C PHE A 251 24.61 6.67 -9.51
N GLU A 252 25.50 6.47 -10.47
CA GLU A 252 25.83 5.13 -10.92
C GLU A 252 26.66 4.43 -9.84
N LEU A 253 25.97 3.58 -9.09
CA LEU A 253 26.65 2.65 -8.20
C LEU A 253 27.50 1.73 -9.09
N LYS A 254 28.81 1.86 -9.02
CA LYS A 254 29.72 0.82 -9.47
C LYS A 254 29.46 -0.39 -8.58
N THR A 255 28.54 -1.23 -8.99
CA THR A 255 28.13 -2.40 -8.23
C THR A 255 29.37 -3.28 -8.06
N LYS A 256 29.67 -3.68 -6.81
CA LYS A 256 30.65 -4.73 -6.51
C LYS A 256 30.41 -6.00 -7.34
N ALA A 257 29.23 -6.21 -7.85
CA ALA A 257 28.85 -7.29 -8.76
C ALA A 257 29.61 -7.24 -10.12
N LYS A 258 29.85 -6.07 -10.70
CA LYS A 258 30.67 -5.97 -11.92
C LYS A 258 32.14 -6.35 -11.65
N ASN A 259 32.64 -6.05 -10.46
CA ASN A 259 33.99 -6.47 -10.07
C ASN A 259 34.11 -7.97 -9.79
N ILE A 260 33.03 -8.62 -9.38
CA ILE A 260 32.99 -10.09 -9.17
C ILE A 260 32.87 -10.80 -10.53
N GLN A 261 32.02 -10.32 -11.45
CA GLN A 261 31.94 -10.88 -12.80
C GLN A 261 33.23 -10.69 -13.61
N ASN A 262 33.86 -9.54 -13.50
CA ASN A 262 35.16 -9.33 -14.14
C ASN A 262 36.26 -10.22 -13.51
N LYS A 263 36.28 -10.43 -12.20
CA LYS A 263 37.20 -11.36 -11.55
C LYS A 263 36.92 -12.83 -11.90
N ILE A 264 35.69 -13.21 -12.13
CA ILE A 264 35.34 -14.58 -12.59
C ILE A 264 35.75 -14.76 -14.05
N ALA A 265 35.65 -13.73 -14.89
CA ALA A 265 36.07 -13.77 -16.28
C ALA A 265 37.61 -13.73 -16.47
N GLU A 266 38.36 -13.22 -15.46
CA GLU A 266 39.85 -13.22 -15.45
C GLU A 266 40.45 -14.55 -14.92
N VAL A 267 39.61 -15.42 -14.32
CA VAL A 267 40.02 -16.70 -13.74
C VAL A 267 39.53 -17.91 -14.55
N ALA A 268 38.65 -17.66 -15.53
CA ALA A 268 38.15 -18.65 -16.50
C ALA A 268 38.88 -18.54 -17.85
#